data_8378534fa349e20c511882751452c93d
#
_entry.id   8378534fa349e20c511882751452c93d
#
_cell.length_a   1.000
_cell.length_b   1.000
_cell.length_c   1.000
_cell.angle_alpha   90.00
_cell.angle_beta   90.00
_cell.angle_gamma   90.00
#
_symmetry.space_group_name_H-M   'P 1'
#
loop_
_entity.id
_entity.type
_entity.pdbx_description
1 polymer ?
#
loop_
_entity_poly.entity_id
_entity_poly.type
_entity_poly.pdbx_seq_one_letter_code
_entity_poly.pdbx_strand_id
1 'polypeptide(L)'
;QTSGDAYVAAVLEALIADVSIFPETSKDRVSLYKLFVAIFGSTAIEIRPIDSPFAWEQRAAANLSSLPSMARHAFLLISVEGFTIEETAEVLDVSVEKATQLLDEASKEISRQVATEIMIIEDEPLIALDIEQMVQELGHRVTGIARTHKEAVQLFQTTSPKMVLADI
;
A
#
# COMPACT_ATOMS: atom_id res chain seq x y z
N GLN A 1 -22.99 13.01 -1.35
CA GLN A 1 -21.82 13.04 -2.25
C GLN A 1 -20.58 12.74 -1.42
N THR A 2 -19.81 11.78 -1.84
CA THR A 2 -18.51 11.48 -1.23
C THR A 2 -17.47 12.52 -1.66
N SER A 3 -16.38 12.70 -0.90
CA SER A 3 -15.29 13.60 -1.31
C SER A 3 -14.69 13.18 -2.67
N GLY A 4 -14.66 11.88 -2.97
CA GLY A 4 -14.21 11.35 -4.25
C GLY A 4 -15.07 11.82 -5.43
N ASP A 5 -16.40 11.79 -5.27
CA ASP A 5 -17.32 12.26 -6.33
C ASP A 5 -17.09 13.75 -6.66
N ALA A 6 -16.73 14.57 -5.67
CA ALA A 6 -16.45 15.99 -5.88
C ALA A 6 -15.18 16.20 -6.73
N TYR A 7 -14.16 15.37 -6.55
CA TYR A 7 -12.96 15.43 -7.40
C TYR A 7 -13.23 14.97 -8.82
N VAL A 8 -14.01 13.91 -9.00
CA VAL A 8 -14.42 13.44 -10.34
C VAL A 8 -15.23 14.54 -11.03
N ALA A 9 -16.17 15.16 -10.34
CA ALA A 9 -16.96 16.28 -10.88
C ALA A 9 -16.06 17.45 -11.31
N ALA A 10 -15.08 17.84 -10.49
CA ALA A 10 -14.15 18.92 -10.81
C ALA A 10 -13.31 18.61 -12.07
N VAL A 11 -12.86 17.36 -12.25
CA VAL A 11 -12.13 16.95 -13.46
C VAL A 11 -13.03 17.03 -14.70
N LEU A 12 -14.28 16.56 -14.60
CA LEU A 12 -15.23 16.61 -15.70
C LEU A 12 -15.63 18.06 -16.05
N GLU A 13 -15.86 18.90 -15.07
CA GLU A 13 -16.16 20.31 -15.26
C GLU A 13 -15.01 21.04 -15.94
N ALA A 14 -13.76 20.77 -15.53
CA ALA A 14 -12.59 21.35 -16.17
C ALA A 14 -12.45 20.91 -17.65
N LEU A 15 -12.69 19.64 -17.95
CA LEU A 15 -12.66 19.12 -19.32
C LEU A 15 -13.79 19.70 -20.20
N ILE A 16 -14.98 19.89 -19.63
CA ILE A 16 -16.11 20.52 -20.34
C ILE A 16 -15.81 21.99 -20.65
N ALA A 17 -15.14 22.68 -19.72
CA ALA A 17 -14.78 24.08 -19.91
C ALA A 17 -13.68 24.27 -20.95
N ASP A 18 -12.70 23.39 -20.98
CA ASP A 18 -11.59 23.44 -21.93
C ASP A 18 -11.00 22.03 -22.21
N VAL A 19 -11.35 21.44 -23.32
CA VAL A 19 -10.85 20.12 -23.74
C VAL A 19 -9.33 20.12 -23.99
N SER A 20 -8.74 21.30 -24.26
CA SER A 20 -7.30 21.39 -24.54
C SER A 20 -6.40 21.10 -23.32
N ILE A 21 -6.96 21.07 -22.11
CA ILE A 21 -6.24 20.68 -20.90
C ILE A 21 -5.99 19.17 -20.80
N PHE A 22 -6.65 18.36 -21.65
CA PHE A 22 -6.44 16.91 -21.66
C PHE A 22 -5.02 16.60 -22.13
N PRO A 23 -4.15 15.99 -21.29
CA PRO A 23 -2.75 15.79 -21.64
C PRO A 23 -2.60 14.76 -22.76
N GLU A 24 -1.66 14.97 -23.66
CA GLU A 24 -1.22 13.93 -24.58
C GLU A 24 -0.20 13.02 -23.92
N THR A 25 -0.54 11.74 -23.78
CA THR A 25 0.29 10.71 -23.16
C THR A 25 0.25 9.42 -23.99
N SER A 26 0.92 8.37 -23.48
CA SER A 26 0.96 7.06 -24.14
C SER A 26 -0.41 6.40 -24.32
N LYS A 27 -1.36 6.70 -23.41
CA LYS A 27 -2.73 6.13 -23.42
C LYS A 27 -3.73 7.11 -22.79
N ASP A 28 -4.96 7.11 -23.28
CA ASP A 28 -6.06 7.96 -22.77
C ASP A 28 -6.28 7.78 -21.25
N ARG A 29 -6.11 6.56 -20.74
CA ARG A 29 -6.22 6.28 -19.31
C ARG A 29 -5.12 7.00 -18.51
N VAL A 30 -3.89 7.02 -19.03
CA VAL A 30 -2.76 7.74 -18.42
C VAL A 30 -3.03 9.23 -18.41
N SER A 31 -3.53 9.79 -19.55
CA SER A 31 -3.94 11.19 -19.68
C SER A 31 -4.99 11.58 -18.64
N LEU A 32 -6.02 10.74 -18.48
CA LEU A 32 -7.09 10.99 -17.50
C LEU A 32 -6.56 11.03 -16.07
N TYR A 33 -5.71 10.08 -15.70
CA TYR A 33 -5.15 10.05 -14.34
C TYR A 33 -4.12 11.16 -14.11
N LYS A 34 -3.33 11.54 -15.13
CA LYS A 34 -2.43 12.71 -15.06
C LYS A 34 -3.22 13.99 -14.79
N LEU A 35 -4.31 14.20 -15.51
CA LEU A 35 -5.20 15.33 -15.27
C LEU A 35 -5.84 15.29 -13.89
N PHE A 36 -6.32 14.11 -13.46
CA PHE A 36 -6.90 13.93 -12.13
C PHE A 36 -5.93 14.30 -11.03
N VAL A 37 -4.68 13.82 -11.10
CA VAL A 37 -3.63 14.11 -10.10
C VAL A 37 -3.29 15.61 -10.08
N ALA A 38 -3.25 16.26 -11.23
CA ALA A 38 -2.99 17.70 -11.33
C ALA A 38 -4.11 18.52 -10.66
N ILE A 39 -5.36 18.19 -10.93
CA ILE A 39 -6.52 18.87 -10.33
C ILE A 39 -6.60 18.56 -8.83
N PHE A 40 -6.39 17.30 -8.43
CA PHE A 40 -6.35 16.90 -7.02
C PHE A 40 -5.31 17.69 -6.23
N GLY A 41 -4.11 17.89 -6.78
CA GLY A 41 -3.04 18.67 -6.14
C GLY A 41 -3.33 20.17 -6.06
N SER A 42 -4.19 20.70 -6.94
CA SER A 42 -4.54 22.14 -7.02
C SER A 42 -5.80 22.53 -6.23
N THR A 43 -6.61 21.54 -5.85
CA THR A 43 -7.94 21.79 -5.26
C THR A 43 -7.91 21.57 -3.75
N ALA A 44 -8.32 22.57 -2.98
CA ALA A 44 -8.44 22.50 -1.52
C ALA A 44 -9.76 21.79 -1.08
N ILE A 45 -10.01 20.58 -1.58
CA ILE A 45 -11.16 19.80 -1.11
C ILE A 45 -10.72 19.04 0.16
N GLU A 46 -11.43 19.25 1.27
CA GLU A 46 -11.18 18.49 2.50
C GLU A 46 -11.51 17.02 2.30
N ILE A 47 -10.50 16.17 2.42
CA ILE A 47 -10.69 14.71 2.48
C ILE A 47 -11.21 14.39 3.89
N ARG A 48 -12.48 13.98 3.98
CA ARG A 48 -13.01 13.49 5.24
C ARG A 48 -12.43 12.12 5.57
N PRO A 49 -12.11 11.86 6.85
CA PRO A 49 -11.72 10.51 7.27
C PRO A 49 -12.76 9.48 6.83
N ILE A 50 -12.31 8.30 6.47
CA ILE A 50 -13.21 7.19 6.12
C ILE A 50 -13.94 6.79 7.40
N ASP A 51 -15.25 7.04 7.45
CA ASP A 51 -16.14 6.53 8.50
C ASP A 51 -16.61 5.11 8.07
N SER A 52 -15.73 4.13 8.29
CA SER A 52 -16.04 2.73 8.00
C SER A 52 -16.34 1.98 9.30
N PRO A 53 -17.35 1.09 9.31
CA PRO A 53 -17.60 0.20 10.44
C PRO A 53 -16.50 -0.87 10.62
N PHE A 54 -15.63 -1.02 9.63
CA PHE A 54 -14.57 -2.04 9.65
C PHE A 54 -13.23 -1.46 10.13
N ALA A 55 -12.72 -1.96 11.23
CA ALA A 55 -11.46 -1.52 11.82
C ALA A 55 -10.24 -1.70 10.90
N TRP A 56 -10.26 -2.70 10.01
CA TRP A 56 -9.19 -2.92 9.05
C TRP A 56 -9.16 -1.84 7.96
N GLU A 57 -10.32 -1.34 7.50
CA GLU A 57 -10.39 -0.23 6.54
C GLU A 57 -9.87 1.07 7.18
N GLN A 58 -10.25 1.34 8.42
CA GLN A 58 -9.75 2.51 9.15
C GLN A 58 -8.23 2.46 9.28
N ARG A 59 -7.65 1.28 9.58
CA ARG A 59 -6.19 1.10 9.66
C ARG A 59 -5.53 1.28 8.30
N ALA A 60 -6.08 0.68 7.25
CA ALA A 60 -5.54 0.83 5.90
C ALA A 60 -5.54 2.31 5.45
N ALA A 61 -6.63 3.03 5.73
CA ALA A 61 -6.72 4.46 5.44
C ALA A 61 -5.70 5.29 6.24
N ALA A 62 -5.51 4.97 7.52
CA ALA A 62 -4.51 5.63 8.36
C ALA A 62 -3.08 5.38 7.85
N ASN A 63 -2.76 4.13 7.50
CA ASN A 63 -1.46 3.76 6.94
C ASN A 63 -1.18 4.50 5.64
N LEU A 64 -2.15 4.55 4.72
CA LEU A 64 -2.01 5.29 3.46
C LEU A 64 -1.88 6.81 3.70
N SER A 65 -2.60 7.35 4.67
CA SER A 65 -2.56 8.78 4.98
C SER A 65 -1.23 9.23 5.55
N SER A 66 -0.47 8.35 6.19
CA SER A 66 0.86 8.64 6.73
C SER A 66 1.96 8.72 5.66
N LEU A 67 1.71 8.18 4.46
CA LEU A 67 2.66 8.24 3.35
C LEU A 67 2.79 9.67 2.80
N PRO A 68 3.99 10.09 2.36
CA PRO A 68 4.16 11.28 1.55
C PRO A 68 3.27 11.22 0.30
N SER A 69 2.69 12.34 -0.09
CA SER A 69 1.67 12.41 -1.14
C SER A 69 2.09 11.71 -2.44
N MET A 70 3.30 12.01 -2.94
CA MET A 70 3.81 11.42 -4.20
C MET A 70 4.05 9.90 -4.08
N ALA A 71 4.61 9.43 -2.96
CA ALA A 71 4.82 8.01 -2.70
C ALA A 71 3.49 7.25 -2.60
N ARG A 72 2.49 7.84 -1.94
CA ARG A 72 1.13 7.32 -1.86
C ARG A 72 0.48 7.21 -3.24
N HIS A 73 0.60 8.24 -4.09
CA HIS A 73 0.07 8.19 -5.45
C HIS A 73 0.73 7.08 -6.26
N ALA A 74 2.07 6.98 -6.24
CA ALA A 74 2.80 5.91 -6.94
C ALA A 74 2.33 4.53 -6.49
N PHE A 75 2.20 4.32 -5.17
CA PHE A 75 1.73 3.05 -4.62
C PHE A 75 0.30 2.71 -5.07
N LEU A 76 -0.63 3.66 -5.00
CA LEU A 76 -2.02 3.43 -5.38
C LEU A 76 -2.19 3.18 -6.89
N LEU A 77 -1.48 3.92 -7.73
CA LEU A 77 -1.51 3.74 -9.18
C LEU A 77 -1.07 2.32 -9.57
N ILE A 78 -0.03 1.79 -8.95
CA ILE A 78 0.49 0.46 -9.27
C ILE A 78 -0.34 -0.63 -8.59
N SER A 79 -0.54 -0.54 -7.26
CA SER A 79 -1.09 -1.64 -6.48
C SER A 79 -2.61 -1.78 -6.57
N VAL A 80 -3.33 -0.69 -6.83
CA VAL A 80 -4.80 -0.66 -6.89
C VAL A 80 -5.27 -0.51 -8.32
N GLU A 81 -4.69 0.44 -9.06
CA GLU A 81 -5.12 0.77 -10.42
C GLU A 81 -4.43 -0.09 -11.49
N GLY A 82 -3.34 -0.80 -11.16
CA GLY A 82 -2.66 -1.71 -12.07
C GLY A 82 -1.89 -1.01 -13.20
N PHE A 83 -1.42 0.23 -12.99
CA PHE A 83 -0.50 0.89 -13.90
C PHE A 83 0.89 0.26 -13.86
N THR A 84 1.61 0.29 -14.98
CA THR A 84 3.04 -0.06 -14.98
C THR A 84 3.86 1.06 -14.33
N ILE A 85 5.13 0.80 -14.06
CA ILE A 85 6.02 1.82 -13.47
C ILE A 85 6.24 2.99 -14.44
N GLU A 86 6.32 2.70 -15.76
CA GLU A 86 6.46 3.70 -16.80
C GLU A 86 5.21 4.57 -16.91
N GLU A 87 4.03 3.97 -16.91
CA GLU A 87 2.75 4.69 -16.92
C GLU A 87 2.59 5.53 -15.65
N THR A 88 3.01 5.01 -14.49
CA THR A 88 3.00 5.76 -13.24
C THR A 88 3.94 6.97 -13.28
N ALA A 89 5.13 6.81 -13.85
CA ALA A 89 6.07 7.90 -14.07
C ALA A 89 5.46 9.00 -14.95
N GLU A 90 4.75 8.60 -16.01
CA GLU A 90 4.06 9.53 -16.93
C GLU A 90 2.89 10.25 -16.24
N VAL A 91 2.08 9.54 -15.43
CA VAL A 91 0.99 10.15 -14.64
C VAL A 91 1.53 11.18 -13.65
N LEU A 92 2.61 10.86 -12.94
CA LEU A 92 3.18 11.70 -11.88
C LEU A 92 4.14 12.78 -12.40
N ASP A 93 4.43 12.78 -13.70
CA ASP A 93 5.37 13.69 -14.35
C ASP A 93 6.78 13.62 -13.75
N VAL A 94 7.28 12.40 -13.57
CA VAL A 94 8.61 12.11 -13.00
C VAL A 94 9.36 11.11 -13.87
N SER A 95 10.66 10.90 -13.62
CA SER A 95 11.39 9.82 -14.28
C SER A 95 10.99 8.45 -13.74
N VAL A 96 11.23 7.39 -14.52
CA VAL A 96 10.96 6.00 -14.13
C VAL A 96 11.73 5.64 -12.86
N GLU A 97 12.99 6.08 -12.76
CA GLU A 97 13.82 5.87 -11.57
C GLU A 97 13.20 6.54 -10.33
N LYS A 98 12.63 7.75 -10.50
CA LYS A 98 11.95 8.45 -9.42
C LYS A 98 10.65 7.75 -9.02
N ALA A 99 9.87 7.27 -9.98
CA ALA A 99 8.66 6.50 -9.70
C ALA A 99 8.98 5.21 -8.95
N THR A 100 10.06 4.52 -9.32
CA THR A 100 10.55 3.32 -8.61
C THR A 100 10.95 3.65 -7.17
N GLN A 101 11.68 4.74 -6.96
CA GLN A 101 12.05 5.19 -5.59
C GLN A 101 10.82 5.51 -4.73
N LEU A 102 9.82 6.18 -5.29
CA LEU A 102 8.56 6.50 -4.60
C LEU A 102 7.78 5.25 -4.20
N LEU A 103 7.74 4.25 -5.10
CA LEU A 103 7.11 2.96 -4.81
C LEU A 103 7.85 2.22 -3.70
N ASP A 104 9.17 2.17 -3.75
CA ASP A 104 10.01 1.56 -2.71
C ASP A 104 9.84 2.24 -1.35
N GLU A 105 9.80 3.57 -1.32
CA GLU A 105 9.55 4.35 -0.11
C GLU A 105 8.19 4.01 0.50
N ALA A 106 7.13 4.00 -0.31
CA ALA A 106 5.79 3.65 0.15
C ALA A 106 5.72 2.21 0.65
N SER A 107 6.29 1.25 -0.09
CA SER A 107 6.28 -0.16 0.24
C SER A 107 7.00 -0.44 1.57
N LYS A 108 8.18 0.17 1.78
CA LYS A 108 8.94 0.05 3.03
C LYS A 108 8.17 0.63 4.22
N GLU A 109 7.53 1.78 4.04
CA GLU A 109 6.75 2.41 5.12
C GLU A 109 5.52 1.57 5.47
N ILE A 110 4.78 1.07 4.47
CA ILE A 110 3.62 0.19 4.71
C ILE A 110 4.08 -1.10 5.39
N SER A 111 5.14 -1.75 4.91
CA SER A 111 5.68 -2.96 5.54
C SER A 111 6.04 -2.72 7.01
N ARG A 112 6.65 -1.58 7.32
CA ARG A 112 6.98 -1.19 8.69
C ARG A 112 5.75 -1.02 9.59
N GLN A 113 4.66 -0.46 9.04
CA GLN A 113 3.41 -0.21 9.78
C GLN A 113 2.60 -1.48 10.03
N VAL A 114 2.66 -2.45 9.10
CA VAL A 114 1.99 -3.74 9.25
C VAL A 114 2.87 -4.80 9.91
N ALA A 115 4.14 -4.49 10.17
CA ALA A 115 5.07 -5.39 10.83
C ALA A 115 4.49 -5.92 12.14
N THR A 116 4.57 -7.23 12.33
CA THR A 116 4.06 -7.90 13.51
C THR A 116 5.00 -8.99 14.00
N GLU A 117 4.75 -9.47 15.20
CA GLU A 117 5.52 -10.53 15.86
C GLU A 117 4.86 -11.86 15.59
N ILE A 118 5.58 -12.76 14.91
CA ILE A 118 5.08 -14.03 14.44
C ILE A 118 5.87 -15.18 15.09
N MET A 119 5.16 -16.16 15.62
CA MET A 119 5.71 -17.45 16.04
C MET A 119 5.40 -18.48 14.97
N ILE A 120 6.37 -19.34 14.64
CA ILE A 120 6.23 -20.43 13.68
C ILE A 120 6.19 -21.74 14.45
N ILE A 121 5.26 -22.65 14.09
CA ILE A 121 5.20 -24.02 14.57
C ILE A 121 5.32 -24.93 13.36
N GLU A 122 6.49 -25.55 13.21
CA GLU A 122 6.83 -26.39 12.06
C GLU A 122 7.90 -27.39 12.49
N ASP A 123 7.65 -28.68 12.28
CA ASP A 123 8.55 -29.76 12.72
C ASP A 123 9.67 -30.03 11.70
N GLU A 124 9.45 -29.74 10.40
CA GLU A 124 10.46 -29.88 9.36
C GLU A 124 11.40 -28.66 9.32
N PRO A 125 12.70 -28.85 9.65
CA PRO A 125 13.64 -27.73 9.79
C PRO A 125 13.81 -26.88 8.53
N LEU A 126 13.77 -27.49 7.35
CA LEU A 126 13.95 -26.77 6.10
C LEU A 126 12.74 -25.92 5.75
N ILE A 127 11.53 -26.44 5.99
CA ILE A 127 10.28 -25.70 5.78
C ILE A 127 10.20 -24.53 6.78
N ALA A 128 10.57 -24.77 8.05
CA ALA A 128 10.61 -23.73 9.05
C ALA A 128 11.52 -22.55 8.65
N LEU A 129 12.70 -22.84 8.08
CA LEU A 129 13.63 -21.83 7.59
C LEU A 129 13.06 -21.05 6.39
N ASP A 130 12.42 -21.73 5.45
CA ASP A 130 11.79 -21.10 4.29
C ASP A 130 10.65 -20.17 4.72
N ILE A 131 9.81 -20.60 5.67
CA ILE A 131 8.74 -19.79 6.24
C ILE A 131 9.35 -18.59 6.99
N GLU A 132 10.38 -18.78 7.80
CA GLU A 132 11.07 -17.70 8.51
C GLU A 132 11.59 -16.64 7.54
N GLN A 133 12.26 -17.06 6.46
CA GLN A 133 12.78 -16.16 5.45
C GLN A 133 11.64 -15.35 4.79
N MET A 134 10.56 -16.02 4.35
CA MET A 134 9.40 -15.34 3.75
C MET A 134 8.76 -14.32 4.70
N VAL A 135 8.61 -14.68 5.98
CA VAL A 135 8.05 -13.81 7.02
C VAL A 135 8.93 -12.57 7.23
N GLN A 136 10.26 -12.74 7.24
CA GLN A 136 11.20 -11.64 7.41
C GLN A 136 11.27 -10.74 6.15
N GLU A 137 11.21 -11.31 4.95
CA GLU A 137 11.15 -10.56 3.69
C GLU A 137 9.89 -9.69 3.58
N LEU A 138 8.78 -10.13 4.19
CA LEU A 138 7.55 -9.33 4.31
C LEU A 138 7.63 -8.25 5.39
N GLY A 139 8.76 -8.13 6.10
CA GLY A 139 8.98 -7.11 7.13
C GLY A 139 8.47 -7.47 8.52
N HIS A 140 8.02 -8.71 8.74
CA HIS A 140 7.61 -9.18 10.07
C HIS A 140 8.79 -9.69 10.90
N ARG A 141 8.60 -9.81 12.22
CA ARG A 141 9.62 -10.32 13.13
C ARG A 141 9.23 -11.71 13.63
N VAL A 142 10.09 -12.71 13.36
CA VAL A 142 9.91 -14.04 13.93
C VAL A 142 10.37 -14.02 15.39
N THR A 143 9.47 -14.39 16.32
CA THR A 143 9.76 -14.46 17.76
C THR A 143 10.37 -15.78 18.17
N GLY A 144 10.26 -16.79 17.32
CA GLY A 144 10.87 -18.09 17.44
C GLY A 144 10.13 -19.18 16.65
N ILE A 145 10.78 -20.33 16.55
CA ILE A 145 10.29 -21.51 15.86
C ILE A 145 10.15 -22.64 16.88
N ALA A 146 8.97 -23.25 16.94
CA ALA A 146 8.71 -24.43 17.76
C ALA A 146 8.49 -25.65 16.87
N ARG A 147 9.06 -26.79 17.23
CA ARG A 147 8.95 -28.05 16.49
C ARG A 147 8.04 -29.08 17.17
N THR A 148 7.66 -28.81 18.39
CA THR A 148 6.83 -29.69 19.19
C THR A 148 5.77 -28.89 19.94
N HIS A 149 4.67 -29.53 20.30
CA HIS A 149 3.63 -28.92 21.11
C HIS A 149 4.18 -28.29 22.41
N LYS A 150 5.10 -28.99 23.08
CA LYS A 150 5.70 -28.51 24.33
C LYS A 150 6.50 -27.23 24.12
N GLU A 151 7.33 -27.20 23.08
CA GLU A 151 8.09 -25.99 22.70
C GLU A 151 7.16 -24.86 22.33
N ALA A 152 6.10 -25.13 21.55
CA ALA A 152 5.14 -24.14 21.14
C ALA A 152 4.45 -23.45 22.35
N VAL A 153 4.00 -24.24 23.32
CA VAL A 153 3.37 -23.69 24.54
C VAL A 153 4.37 -22.84 25.33
N GLN A 154 5.60 -23.32 25.51
CA GLN A 154 6.63 -22.58 26.24
C GLN A 154 7.02 -21.29 25.51
N LEU A 155 7.22 -21.35 24.20
CA LEU A 155 7.58 -20.19 23.37
C LEU A 155 6.47 -19.15 23.36
N PHE A 156 5.22 -19.58 23.21
CA PHE A 156 4.06 -18.69 23.28
C PHE A 156 3.98 -17.91 24.60
N GLN A 157 4.19 -18.61 25.72
CA GLN A 157 4.14 -17.99 27.05
C GLN A 157 5.27 -16.99 27.29
N THR A 158 6.44 -17.22 26.69
CA THR A 158 7.62 -16.36 26.89
C THR A 158 7.68 -15.18 25.91
N THR A 159 7.16 -15.34 24.70
CA THR A 159 7.29 -14.32 23.64
C THR A 159 6.01 -13.52 23.39
N SER A 160 4.84 -14.05 23.76
CA SER A 160 3.52 -13.43 23.54
C SER A 160 3.34 -12.93 22.10
N PRO A 161 3.49 -13.80 21.08
CA PRO A 161 3.42 -13.40 19.69
C PRO A 161 2.04 -12.85 19.33
N LYS A 162 1.97 -11.98 18.31
CA LYS A 162 0.70 -11.42 17.82
C LYS A 162 0.02 -12.35 16.80
N MET A 163 0.80 -13.21 16.16
CA MET A 163 0.34 -14.19 15.18
C MET A 163 1.14 -15.48 15.33
N VAL A 164 0.48 -16.58 15.05
CA VAL A 164 1.10 -17.92 14.99
C VAL A 164 0.83 -18.51 13.61
N LEU A 165 1.88 -18.91 12.91
CA LEU A 165 1.81 -19.76 11.73
C LEU A 165 2.08 -21.19 12.19
N ALA A 166 1.16 -22.11 11.93
CA ALA A 166 1.29 -23.50 12.34
C ALA A 166 0.99 -24.41 11.16
N ASP A 167 1.90 -25.35 10.90
CA ASP A 167 1.58 -26.54 10.11
C ASP A 167 0.77 -27.51 10.99
N ILE A 168 -0.32 -28.09 10.38
CA ILE A 168 -1.27 -28.97 11.08
C ILE A 168 -1.33 -30.31 10.37
#